data_414e272d84eb37ddbe5399d918fb5381
#
_entry.id   414e272d84eb37ddbe5399d918fb5381
#
_cell.length_a   1.000
_cell.length_b   1.000
_cell.length_c   1.000
_cell.angle_alpha   90.00
_cell.angle_beta   90.00
_cell.angle_gamma   90.00
#
_symmetry.space_group_name_H-M   'P 1'
#
loop_
_entity.id
_entity.type
_entity.pdbx_description
1 polymer ?
#
loop_
_entity_poly.entity_id
_entity_poly.type
_entity_poly.pdbx_seq_one_letter_code
_entity_poly.pdbx_strand_id
1 'polypeptide(L)'
;MYKRQIVYCNLIRQTYKKTPIIIGGIEASLRRMSHYDYWSDKMKHSILIDSGADIISYGMGEHSIVEIAEALEAGIDVKDITYIRGTVYKAKSLDHIYDDYIELPSYDEIAADKKKYAESFYTQYINTDAFSARILVEKVKEKMYVVQNPPAMPLTQMEMDDVYSLPVSYTHLTL
;
A
#
# COMPACT_ATOMS: atom_id res chain seq x y z
N MET A 1 17.05 0.04 2.68
CA MET A 1 15.75 0.13 3.43
C MET A 1 14.77 -0.95 3.00
N TYR A 2 14.49 -1.15 1.72
CA TYR A 2 13.60 -2.20 1.19
C TYR A 2 13.78 -3.59 1.82
N LYS A 3 15.01 -4.05 1.97
CA LYS A 3 15.30 -5.34 2.61
C LYS A 3 14.86 -5.43 4.07
N ARG A 4 14.82 -4.32 4.82
CA ARG A 4 14.45 -4.33 6.24
C ARG A 4 12.97 -4.65 6.44
N GLN A 5 12.08 -4.03 5.68
CA GLN A 5 10.64 -4.31 5.77
C GLN A 5 10.36 -5.78 5.46
N ILE A 6 10.98 -6.33 4.42
CA ILE A 6 10.85 -7.76 4.09
C ILE A 6 11.33 -8.64 5.25
N VAL A 7 12.50 -8.33 5.81
CA VAL A 7 13.06 -9.10 6.93
C VAL A 7 12.14 -9.04 8.15
N TYR A 8 11.68 -7.86 8.53
CA TYR A 8 10.79 -7.72 9.69
C TYR A 8 9.44 -8.39 9.48
N CYS A 9 8.81 -8.23 8.34
CA CYS A 9 7.55 -8.93 8.03
C CYS A 9 7.73 -10.44 8.09
N ASN A 10 8.82 -10.97 7.55
CA ASN A 10 9.12 -12.38 7.59
C ASN A 10 9.34 -12.90 9.03
N LEU A 11 10.08 -12.16 9.87
CA LEU A 11 10.29 -12.51 11.27
C LEU A 11 8.98 -12.51 12.06
N ILE A 12 8.14 -11.47 11.86
CA ILE A 12 6.81 -11.40 12.47
C ILE A 12 5.97 -12.59 12.01
N ARG A 13 5.94 -12.89 10.72
CA ARG A 13 5.14 -13.99 10.17
C ARG A 13 5.61 -15.36 10.65
N GLN A 14 6.91 -15.56 10.87
CA GLN A 14 7.45 -16.79 11.45
C GLN A 14 7.01 -16.98 12.89
N THR A 15 6.99 -15.92 13.69
CA THR A 15 6.63 -15.96 15.10
C THR A 15 5.11 -15.92 15.29
N TYR A 16 4.43 -15.03 14.58
CA TYR A 16 3.00 -14.76 14.69
C TYR A 16 2.29 -15.02 13.36
N LYS A 17 2.00 -16.30 13.10
CA LYS A 17 1.52 -16.79 11.78
C LYS A 17 0.23 -16.11 11.29
N LYS A 18 -0.67 -15.71 12.20
CA LYS A 18 -2.00 -15.20 11.88
C LYS A 18 -2.18 -13.69 12.15
N THR A 19 -1.18 -13.04 12.74
CA THR A 19 -1.28 -11.62 13.06
C THR A 19 -1.28 -10.79 11.78
N PRO A 20 -2.25 -9.88 11.59
CA PRO A 20 -2.25 -8.94 10.47
C PRO A 20 -0.96 -8.11 10.44
N ILE A 21 -0.39 -7.93 9.27
CA ILE A 21 0.81 -7.11 9.07
C ILE A 21 0.45 -5.97 8.15
N ILE A 22 0.37 -4.77 8.71
CA ILE A 22 0.15 -3.53 7.97
C ILE A 22 1.48 -2.79 7.87
N ILE A 23 1.85 -2.39 6.68
CA ILE A 23 3.06 -1.60 6.44
C ILE A 23 2.69 -0.23 5.89
N GLY A 24 3.48 0.78 6.22
CA GLY A 24 3.25 2.16 5.81
C GLY A 24 4.55 2.96 5.72
N GLY A 25 4.39 4.27 5.69
CA GLY A 25 5.49 5.22 5.56
C GLY A 25 5.97 5.38 4.12
N ILE A 26 6.97 6.24 3.94
CA ILE A 26 7.42 6.67 2.61
C ILE A 26 7.93 5.51 1.75
N GLU A 27 8.65 4.58 2.33
CA GLU A 27 9.21 3.43 1.59
C GLU A 27 8.12 2.52 1.05
N ALA A 28 7.11 2.19 1.87
CA ALA A 28 5.97 1.38 1.44
C ALA A 28 5.12 2.12 0.40
N SER A 29 4.91 3.43 0.58
CA SER A 29 4.17 4.27 -0.35
C SER A 29 4.82 4.32 -1.73
N LEU A 30 6.15 4.49 -1.80
CA LEU A 30 6.88 4.55 -3.07
C LEU A 30 6.96 3.20 -3.78
N ARG A 31 6.86 2.09 -3.04
CA ARG A 31 7.01 0.72 -3.56
C ARG A 31 5.69 -0.08 -3.52
N ARG A 32 4.56 0.60 -3.45
CA ARG A 32 3.23 0.00 -3.36
C ARG A 32 2.79 -0.75 -4.61
N MET A 33 3.31 -0.35 -5.76
CA MET A 33 3.17 -1.05 -7.05
C MET A 33 4.51 -1.63 -7.47
N SER A 34 4.52 -2.38 -8.55
CA SER A 34 5.77 -2.86 -9.15
C SER A 34 6.66 -1.68 -9.55
N HIS A 35 7.94 -1.80 -9.25
CA HIS A 35 8.87 -0.68 -9.33
C HIS A 35 10.27 -1.12 -9.76
N TYR A 36 11.05 -0.17 -10.27
CA TYR A 36 12.47 -0.37 -10.56
C TYR A 36 13.31 -0.14 -9.30
N ASP A 37 14.08 -1.14 -8.92
CA ASP A 37 15.05 -1.03 -7.82
C ASP A 37 16.43 -0.67 -8.37
N TYR A 38 16.80 0.59 -8.18
CA TYR A 38 18.06 1.16 -8.65
C TYR A 38 19.30 0.38 -8.16
N TRP A 39 19.28 -0.09 -6.90
CA TRP A 39 20.45 -0.76 -6.32
C TRP A 39 20.71 -2.15 -6.91
N SER A 40 19.67 -2.89 -7.24
CA SER A 40 19.81 -4.22 -7.84
C SER A 40 19.70 -4.20 -9.37
N ASP A 41 19.42 -3.03 -9.96
CA ASP A 41 19.18 -2.86 -11.41
C ASP A 41 18.12 -3.85 -11.93
N LYS A 42 17.00 -3.95 -11.20
CA LYS A 42 15.94 -4.92 -11.52
C LYS A 42 14.56 -4.37 -11.24
N MET A 43 13.60 -4.83 -12.02
CA MET A 43 12.19 -4.69 -11.67
C MET A 43 11.87 -5.56 -10.46
N LYS A 44 11.06 -5.02 -9.55
CA LYS A 44 10.56 -5.68 -8.33
C LYS A 44 9.05 -5.62 -8.32
N HIS A 45 8.43 -6.61 -7.70
CA HIS A 45 7.01 -6.56 -7.40
C HIS A 45 6.69 -5.48 -6.37
N SER A 46 5.41 -5.20 -6.18
CA SER A 46 4.95 -4.44 -5.02
C SER A 46 5.59 -4.98 -3.73
N ILE A 47 5.97 -4.07 -2.83
CA ILE A 47 6.49 -4.46 -1.51
C ILE A 47 5.46 -5.29 -0.71
N LEU A 48 4.17 -5.12 -0.99
CA LEU A 48 3.10 -5.94 -0.43
C LEU A 48 3.28 -7.44 -0.75
N ILE A 49 3.74 -7.73 -1.97
CA ILE A 49 4.00 -9.11 -2.41
C ILE A 49 5.31 -9.61 -1.83
N ASP A 50 6.38 -8.83 -1.97
CA ASP A 50 7.73 -9.25 -1.58
C ASP A 50 7.90 -9.38 -0.06
N SER A 51 7.21 -8.57 0.74
CA SER A 51 7.26 -8.63 2.20
C SER A 51 6.28 -9.65 2.81
N GLY A 52 5.25 -10.07 2.07
CA GLY A 52 4.17 -10.88 2.61
C GLY A 52 3.25 -10.15 3.59
N ALA A 53 3.30 -8.82 3.64
CA ALA A 53 2.35 -8.01 4.40
C ALA A 53 0.91 -8.17 3.87
N ASP A 54 -0.06 -7.82 4.67
CA ASP A 54 -1.47 -7.98 4.30
C ASP A 54 -2.04 -6.71 3.65
N ILE A 55 -1.73 -5.53 4.19
CA ILE A 55 -2.17 -4.22 3.69
C ILE A 55 -0.99 -3.25 3.70
N ILE A 56 -0.96 -2.33 2.71
CA ILE A 56 -0.16 -1.11 2.77
C ILE A 56 -1.10 0.05 3.06
N SER A 57 -0.78 0.87 4.07
CA SER A 57 -1.32 2.22 4.21
C SER A 57 -0.34 3.19 3.56
N TYR A 58 -0.75 3.88 2.49
CA TYR A 58 0.11 4.76 1.71
C TYR A 58 -0.31 6.23 1.79
N GLY A 59 0.64 7.12 1.55
CA GLY A 59 0.40 8.55 1.66
C GLY A 59 0.20 8.99 3.10
N MET A 60 -0.82 9.81 3.34
CA MET A 60 -1.25 10.22 4.68
C MET A 60 -2.09 9.10 5.28
N GLY A 61 -1.56 8.48 6.32
CA GLY A 61 -2.11 7.26 6.90
C GLY A 61 -3.02 7.47 8.12
N GLU A 62 -3.26 8.71 8.54
CA GLU A 62 -3.94 9.04 9.79
C GLU A 62 -5.35 8.45 9.84
N HIS A 63 -6.15 8.63 8.79
CA HIS A 63 -7.48 8.03 8.71
C HIS A 63 -7.40 6.51 8.49
N SER A 64 -6.61 6.08 7.50
CA SER A 64 -6.59 4.68 7.09
C SER A 64 -6.11 3.75 8.19
N ILE A 65 -5.16 4.16 9.06
CA ILE A 65 -4.69 3.30 10.14
C ILE A 65 -5.75 3.13 11.24
N VAL A 66 -6.54 4.16 11.52
CA VAL A 66 -7.65 4.11 12.47
C VAL A 66 -8.75 3.21 11.94
N GLU A 67 -9.19 3.43 10.69
CA GLU A 67 -10.23 2.62 10.06
C GLU A 67 -9.83 1.13 9.96
N ILE A 68 -8.56 0.83 9.67
CA ILE A 68 -8.04 -0.55 9.67
C ILE A 68 -8.12 -1.14 11.09
N ALA A 69 -7.73 -0.37 12.11
CA ALA A 69 -7.75 -0.83 13.50
C ALA A 69 -9.19 -1.12 13.96
N GLU A 70 -10.12 -0.24 13.66
CA GLU A 70 -11.55 -0.40 13.98
C GLU A 70 -12.15 -1.61 13.26
N ALA A 71 -11.82 -1.81 11.97
CA ALA A 71 -12.28 -2.98 11.22
C ALA A 71 -11.78 -4.30 11.84
N LEU A 72 -10.51 -4.33 12.26
CA LEU A 72 -9.91 -5.49 12.91
C LEU A 72 -10.52 -5.72 14.31
N GLU A 73 -10.79 -4.65 15.09
CA GLU A 73 -11.46 -4.73 16.39
C GLU A 73 -12.88 -5.25 16.24
N ALA A 74 -13.58 -4.87 15.18
CA ALA A 74 -14.90 -5.38 14.82
C ALA A 74 -14.89 -6.86 14.39
N GLY A 75 -13.71 -7.48 14.28
CA GLY A 75 -13.54 -8.88 13.91
C GLY A 75 -13.53 -9.14 12.40
N ILE A 76 -13.39 -8.11 11.56
CA ILE A 76 -13.24 -8.28 10.12
C ILE A 76 -11.88 -8.90 9.83
N ASP A 77 -11.87 -9.95 9.00
CA ASP A 77 -10.60 -10.55 8.57
C ASP A 77 -9.83 -9.55 7.69
N VAL A 78 -8.52 -9.43 7.93
CA VAL A 78 -7.64 -8.48 7.22
C VAL A 78 -7.74 -8.59 5.70
N LYS A 79 -8.01 -9.77 5.16
CA LYS A 79 -8.19 -10.00 3.72
C LYS A 79 -9.48 -9.40 3.17
N ASP A 80 -10.47 -9.15 4.02
CA ASP A 80 -11.78 -8.60 3.65
C ASP A 80 -11.81 -7.07 3.83
N ILE A 81 -10.76 -6.47 4.38
CA ILE A 81 -10.57 -5.02 4.48
C ILE A 81 -10.07 -4.49 3.12
N THR A 82 -10.99 -4.32 2.18
CA THR A 82 -10.68 -3.95 0.79
C THR A 82 -11.18 -2.57 0.38
N TYR A 83 -11.90 -1.87 1.29
CA TYR A 83 -12.69 -0.68 0.99
C TYR A 83 -12.09 0.63 1.54
N ILE A 84 -11.04 0.55 2.35
CA ILE A 84 -10.46 1.73 3.02
C ILE A 84 -9.60 2.53 2.04
N ARG A 85 -9.84 3.84 1.97
CA ARG A 85 -9.05 4.75 1.15
C ARG A 85 -7.60 4.86 1.68
N GLY A 86 -6.65 5.15 0.79
CA GLY A 86 -5.24 5.22 1.16
C GLY A 86 -4.60 3.86 1.45
N THR A 87 -5.21 2.76 0.98
CA THR A 87 -4.69 1.41 1.19
C THR A 87 -4.38 0.69 -0.12
N VAL A 88 -3.51 -0.31 -0.01
CA VAL A 88 -3.22 -1.27 -1.09
C VAL A 88 -3.34 -2.68 -0.52
N TYR A 89 -4.02 -3.56 -1.22
CA TYR A 89 -4.28 -4.93 -0.80
C TYR A 89 -4.08 -5.93 -1.94
N LYS A 90 -4.08 -7.24 -1.59
CA LYS A 90 -3.99 -8.34 -2.57
C LYS A 90 -5.37 -8.91 -2.85
N ALA A 91 -5.66 -9.15 -4.14
CA ALA A 91 -6.89 -9.79 -4.56
C ALA A 91 -6.62 -11.01 -5.45
N LYS A 92 -7.51 -12.01 -5.36
CA LYS A 92 -7.48 -13.19 -6.24
C LYS A 92 -8.38 -13.04 -7.46
N SER A 93 -9.40 -12.20 -7.36
CA SER A 93 -10.30 -11.78 -8.44
C SER A 93 -10.64 -10.31 -8.24
N LEU A 94 -11.26 -9.70 -9.25
CA LEU A 94 -11.70 -8.30 -9.22
C LEU A 94 -13.22 -8.19 -9.06
N ASP A 95 -13.92 -9.29 -8.85
CA ASP A 95 -15.40 -9.36 -8.83
C ASP A 95 -16.02 -8.55 -7.68
N HIS A 96 -15.24 -8.22 -6.64
CA HIS A 96 -15.65 -7.40 -5.51
C HIS A 96 -15.47 -5.90 -5.73
N ILE A 97 -14.87 -5.50 -6.85
CA ILE A 97 -14.66 -4.09 -7.20
C ILE A 97 -15.82 -3.66 -8.07
N TYR A 98 -16.72 -2.85 -7.51
CA TYR A 98 -17.90 -2.35 -8.20
C TYR A 98 -17.69 -0.96 -8.80
N ASP A 99 -16.68 -0.24 -8.33
CA ASP A 99 -16.30 1.07 -8.84
C ASP A 99 -15.45 0.97 -10.10
N ASP A 100 -15.41 2.05 -10.87
CA ASP A 100 -14.54 2.16 -12.04
C ASP A 100 -13.07 2.13 -11.63
N TYR A 101 -12.29 1.30 -12.29
CA TYR A 101 -10.86 1.16 -12.02
C TYR A 101 -10.02 1.28 -13.28
N ILE A 102 -8.73 1.52 -13.10
CA ILE A 102 -7.74 1.58 -14.17
C ILE A 102 -6.84 0.36 -14.05
N GLU A 103 -6.74 -0.43 -15.10
CA GLU A 103 -5.75 -1.49 -15.20
C GLU A 103 -4.40 -0.90 -15.60
N LEU A 104 -3.39 -1.16 -14.77
CA LEU A 104 -2.00 -0.87 -15.09
C LEU A 104 -1.41 -2.01 -15.92
N PRO A 105 -0.37 -1.75 -16.73
CA PRO A 105 0.42 -2.83 -17.31
C PRO A 105 0.85 -3.83 -16.24
N SER A 106 0.76 -5.11 -16.56
CA SER A 106 1.12 -6.20 -15.64
C SER A 106 2.62 -6.17 -15.30
N TYR A 107 2.99 -6.85 -14.20
CA TYR A 107 4.41 -7.00 -13.84
C TYR A 107 5.28 -7.53 -14.99
N ASP A 108 4.80 -8.55 -15.71
CA ASP A 108 5.56 -9.15 -16.81
C ASP A 108 5.77 -8.15 -17.98
N GLU A 109 4.74 -7.35 -18.30
CA GLU A 109 4.83 -6.31 -19.33
C GLU A 109 5.82 -5.21 -18.94
N ILE A 110 5.77 -4.70 -17.70
CA ILE A 110 6.69 -3.65 -17.26
C ILE A 110 8.13 -4.15 -17.09
N ALA A 111 8.30 -5.43 -16.77
CA ALA A 111 9.63 -6.04 -16.69
C ALA A 111 10.27 -6.24 -18.07
N ALA A 112 9.45 -6.45 -19.10
CA ALA A 112 9.89 -6.67 -20.47
C ALA A 112 10.10 -5.37 -21.27
N ASP A 113 9.31 -4.31 -20.98
CA ASP A 113 9.31 -3.07 -21.77
C ASP A 113 9.33 -1.82 -20.88
N LYS A 114 10.40 -1.04 -21.01
CA LYS A 114 10.57 0.26 -20.29
C LYS A 114 9.46 1.26 -20.61
N LYS A 115 8.84 1.20 -21.80
CA LYS A 115 7.72 2.08 -22.15
C LYS A 115 6.48 1.72 -21.33
N LYS A 116 6.24 0.43 -21.13
CA LYS A 116 5.17 -0.06 -20.27
C LYS A 116 5.38 0.34 -18.81
N TYR A 117 6.62 0.32 -18.34
CA TYR A 117 6.94 0.86 -17.03
C TYR A 117 6.65 2.37 -16.92
N ALA A 118 7.05 3.15 -17.94
CA ALA A 118 6.77 4.58 -17.98
C ALA A 118 5.26 4.88 -18.04
N GLU A 119 4.49 4.10 -18.78
CA GLU A 119 3.02 4.17 -18.86
C GLU A 119 2.39 3.92 -17.47
N SER A 120 2.81 2.84 -16.79
CA SER A 120 2.36 2.53 -15.44
C SER A 120 2.68 3.65 -14.46
N PHE A 121 3.90 4.17 -14.49
CA PHE A 121 4.32 5.29 -13.64
C PHE A 121 3.50 6.55 -13.91
N TYR A 122 3.32 6.91 -15.16
CA TYR A 122 2.53 8.09 -15.55
C TYR A 122 1.09 7.99 -15.07
N THR A 123 0.47 6.81 -15.25
CA THR A 123 -0.91 6.57 -14.79
C THR A 123 -1.02 6.70 -13.27
N GLN A 124 -0.07 6.16 -12.53
CA GLN A 124 -0.01 6.34 -11.07
C GLN A 124 0.17 7.81 -10.69
N TYR A 125 1.00 8.55 -11.43
CA TYR A 125 1.30 9.96 -11.15
C TYR A 125 0.08 10.87 -11.35
N ILE A 126 -0.66 10.71 -12.43
CA ILE A 126 -1.87 11.51 -12.68
C ILE A 126 -3.07 11.11 -11.82
N ASN A 127 -3.03 9.94 -11.17
CA ASN A 127 -4.10 9.40 -10.33
C ASN A 127 -3.80 9.60 -8.83
N THR A 128 -3.37 10.80 -8.45
CA THR A 128 -2.95 11.13 -7.08
C THR A 128 -3.91 12.08 -6.34
N ASP A 129 -4.86 12.68 -7.03
CA ASP A 129 -5.82 13.58 -6.43
C ASP A 129 -6.90 12.79 -5.67
N ALA A 130 -7.06 13.07 -4.37
CA ALA A 130 -8.01 12.37 -3.52
C ALA A 130 -9.47 12.47 -3.98
N PHE A 131 -9.85 13.52 -4.70
CA PHE A 131 -11.24 13.72 -5.13
C PHE A 131 -11.59 13.02 -6.44
N SER A 132 -10.63 12.85 -7.34
CA SER A 132 -10.86 12.32 -8.68
C SER A 132 -10.12 11.02 -8.98
N ALA A 133 -9.23 10.58 -8.10
CA ALA A 133 -8.50 9.34 -8.28
C ALA A 133 -9.42 8.12 -8.30
N ARG A 134 -9.10 7.18 -9.18
CA ARG A 134 -9.77 5.88 -9.30
C ARG A 134 -8.92 4.78 -8.68
N ILE A 135 -9.53 3.63 -8.49
CA ILE A 135 -8.84 2.40 -8.10
C ILE A 135 -7.82 2.03 -9.20
N LEU A 136 -6.61 1.66 -8.80
CA LEU A 136 -5.60 1.11 -9.71
C LEU A 136 -5.44 -0.39 -9.46
N VAL A 137 -5.33 -1.14 -10.53
CA VAL A 137 -5.17 -2.60 -10.47
C VAL A 137 -3.96 -3.02 -11.27
N GLU A 138 -3.03 -3.73 -10.66
CA GLU A 138 -1.87 -4.34 -11.32
C GLU A 138 -1.96 -5.86 -11.23
N LYS A 139 -1.92 -6.54 -12.37
CA LYS A 139 -1.83 -7.99 -12.41
C LYS A 139 -0.40 -8.43 -12.17
N VAL A 140 -0.19 -9.21 -11.11
CA VAL A 140 1.15 -9.72 -10.73
C VAL A 140 1.39 -11.11 -11.31
N LYS A 141 0.39 -11.97 -11.21
CA LYS A 141 0.40 -13.36 -11.72
C LYS A 141 -1.03 -13.77 -12.07
N GLU A 142 -1.17 -14.98 -12.62
CA GLU A 142 -2.50 -15.56 -12.77
C GLU A 142 -3.21 -15.63 -11.42
N LYS A 143 -4.42 -15.05 -11.36
CA LYS A 143 -5.25 -14.95 -10.15
C LYS A 143 -4.57 -14.27 -8.97
N MET A 144 -3.70 -13.29 -9.23
CA MET A 144 -3.09 -12.45 -8.21
C MET A 144 -2.97 -11.00 -8.70
N TYR A 145 -3.65 -10.12 -8.00
CA TYR A 145 -3.69 -8.69 -8.29
C TYR A 145 -3.24 -7.90 -7.07
N VAL A 146 -2.59 -6.77 -7.32
CA VAL A 146 -2.39 -5.69 -6.34
C VAL A 146 -3.40 -4.62 -6.69
N VAL A 147 -4.23 -4.27 -5.72
CA VAL A 147 -5.29 -3.27 -5.87
C VAL A 147 -4.98 -2.10 -4.96
N GLN A 148 -4.90 -0.91 -5.54
CA GLN A 148 -4.73 0.35 -4.82
C GLN A 148 -6.05 1.09 -4.78
N ASN A 149 -6.58 1.32 -3.60
CA ASN A 149 -7.70 2.22 -3.39
C ASN A 149 -7.31 3.68 -3.67
N PRO A 150 -8.26 4.58 -3.95
CA PRO A 150 -7.98 6.00 -4.06
C PRO A 150 -7.25 6.54 -2.81
N PRO A 151 -6.47 7.62 -2.94
CA PRO A 151 -5.80 8.24 -1.79
C PRO A 151 -6.77 8.62 -0.67
N ALA A 152 -6.28 8.63 0.57
CA ALA A 152 -7.05 9.17 1.69
C ALA A 152 -7.42 10.64 1.43
N MET A 153 -8.57 11.06 1.97
CA MET A 153 -8.98 12.46 1.90
C MET A 153 -8.02 13.32 2.73
N PRO A 154 -7.76 14.58 2.31
CA PRO A 154 -6.97 15.50 3.11
C PRO A 154 -7.59 15.70 4.50
N LEU A 155 -6.74 15.81 5.52
CA LEU A 155 -7.18 16.18 6.86
C LEU A 155 -7.76 17.59 6.88
N THR A 156 -8.83 17.76 7.64
CA THR A 156 -9.32 19.09 8.02
C THR A 156 -8.34 19.76 8.99
N GLN A 157 -8.47 21.09 9.18
CA GLN A 157 -7.63 21.79 10.15
C GLN A 157 -7.79 21.22 11.56
N MET A 158 -9.00 20.88 11.96
CA MET A 158 -9.29 20.31 13.27
C MET A 158 -8.61 18.94 13.47
N GLU A 159 -8.72 18.05 12.49
CA GLU A 159 -8.05 16.75 12.53
C GLU A 159 -6.52 16.87 12.57
N MET A 160 -5.98 17.85 11.85
CA MET A 160 -4.54 18.15 11.89
C MET A 160 -4.12 18.64 13.28
N ASP A 161 -4.90 19.52 13.90
CA ASP A 161 -4.64 20.01 15.25
C ASP A 161 -4.73 18.88 16.27
N ASP A 162 -5.69 17.97 16.12
CA ASP A 162 -5.82 16.77 16.95
C ASP A 162 -4.60 15.87 16.85
N VAL A 163 -4.10 15.60 15.63
CA VAL A 163 -2.87 14.83 15.42
C VAL A 163 -1.67 15.49 16.10
N TYR A 164 -1.52 16.81 15.97
CA TYR A 164 -0.41 17.55 16.62
C TYR A 164 -0.57 17.62 18.16
N SER A 165 -1.77 17.45 18.70
CA SER A 165 -2.03 17.44 20.13
C SER A 165 -1.69 16.10 20.80
N LEU A 166 -1.43 15.05 20.03
CA LEU A 166 -1.08 13.74 20.58
C LEU A 166 0.18 13.83 21.44
N PRO A 167 0.18 13.19 22.64
CA PRO A 167 1.31 13.23 23.56
C PRO A 167 2.48 12.39 23.02
N VAL A 168 3.30 12.98 22.17
CA VAL A 168 4.50 12.34 21.63
C VAL A 168 5.64 12.55 22.61
N SER A 169 6.03 11.48 23.34
CA SER A 169 7.23 11.49 24.17
C SER A 169 8.45 11.19 23.32
N TYR A 170 9.29 12.18 23.07
CA TYR A 170 10.59 11.93 22.50
C TYR A 170 11.50 11.35 23.57
N THR A 171 11.89 10.10 23.42
CA THR A 171 13.08 9.62 24.12
C THR A 171 14.27 10.36 23.54
N HIS A 172 15.01 11.02 24.41
CA HIS A 172 16.15 11.84 24.08
C HIS A 172 17.16 11.08 23.23
N LEU A 173 17.39 11.52 22.00
CA LEU A 173 18.56 11.12 21.25
C LEU A 173 19.74 11.88 21.86
N THR A 174 20.47 11.23 22.74
CA THR A 174 21.81 11.68 23.09
C THR A 174 22.68 11.52 21.85
N LEU A 175 23.10 12.65 21.29
CA LEU A 175 24.15 12.73 20.29
C LEU A 175 25.47 12.29 20.91
#